data_c06969ab5d74e93289c5471466901f6f
#
_entry.id   c06969ab5d74e93289c5471466901f6f
#
_cell.length_a   1.000
_cell.length_b   1.000
_cell.length_c   1.000
_cell.angle_alpha   90.00
_cell.angle_beta   90.00
_cell.angle_gamma   90.00
#
_symmetry.space_group_name_H-M   'P 1'
#
loop_
_entity.id
_entity.type
_entity.pdbx_description
1 polymer ?
#
loop_
_entity_poly.entity_id
_entity_poly.type
_entity_poly.pdbx_seq_one_letter_code
_entity_poly.pdbx_strand_id
1 'polypeptide(L)'
;MPQQGTSVREQQDTHTEAPRSYRVWLLNDDFTPMDFVVEILCGLFDKAPVIAENIMMRVHRSGRAVAGIYSFDVAHSKAEKAMRLAREHQYPLRLEVTED
;
A
#
# COMPACT_ATOMS: atom_id res chain seq x y z
N MET A 1 -7.71 -43.24 0.23
CA MET A 1 -7.79 -42.59 0.19
C MET A 1 -7.87 -42.02 0.38
N PRO A 2 -7.62 -41.70 0.36
CA PRO A 2 -7.59 -40.81 0.28
C PRO A 2 -7.51 -39.98 0.26
N GLN A 3 -7.29 -39.79 -0.05
CA GLN A 3 -7.24 -38.88 -0.27
C GLN A 3 -7.50 -38.15 -0.11
N GLN A 4 -7.41 -38.36 -0.19
CA GLN A 4 -7.76 -37.64 -0.26
C GLN A 4 -7.88 -36.90 -0.30
N GLY A 5 -7.56 -37.02 -0.42
CA GLY A 5 -7.82 -36.21 -0.75
C GLY A 5 -8.01 -35.68 -1.18
N THR A 6 -7.66 -35.80 -1.68
CA THR A 6 -8.03 -35.32 -2.22
C THR A 6 -8.61 -34.76 -2.39
N SER A 7 -8.69 -34.67 -2.72
CA SER A 7 -9.48 -34.10 -3.00
C SER A 7 -10.05 -33.47 -2.38
N VAL A 8 -10.01 -33.45 -1.98
CA VAL A 8 -10.69 -32.79 -1.54
C VAL A 8 -10.33 -31.69 -1.30
N ARG A 9 -9.71 -31.74 -1.26
CA ARG A 9 -9.62 -30.66 -1.16
C ARG A 9 -9.63 -29.79 -1.83
N GLU A 10 -9.62 -29.86 -2.54
CA GLU A 10 -9.86 -29.06 -3.26
C GLU A 10 -10.76 -28.49 -3.29
N GLN A 11 -11.29 -28.72 -3.10
CA GLN A 11 -12.28 -28.22 -3.17
C GLN A 11 -12.78 -27.56 -2.59
N GLN A 12 -12.61 -27.63 -2.04
CA GLN A 12 -13.09 -26.90 -1.67
C GLN A 12 -13.19 -25.85 -1.84
N ASP A 13 -13.02 -25.71 -1.48
CA ASP A 13 -13.13 -24.64 -1.72
C ASP A 13 -13.23 -23.90 -2.81
N THR A 14 -13.62 -24.07 -3.33
CA THR A 14 -13.83 -23.55 -4.64
C THR A 14 -14.78 -22.39 -4.70
N HIS A 15 -15.63 -22.29 -3.77
CA HIS A 15 -16.60 -21.19 -3.70
C HIS A 15 -16.13 -20.03 -2.85
N THR A 16 -14.97 -20.18 -2.26
CA THR A 16 -14.40 -19.13 -1.43
C THR A 16 -13.82 -18.06 -2.37
N GLU A 17 -14.33 -16.88 -2.29
CA GLU A 17 -13.76 -15.77 -3.04
C GLU A 17 -12.48 -15.32 -2.37
N ALA A 18 -11.50 -14.98 -3.17
CA ALA A 18 -10.29 -14.38 -2.65
C ALA A 18 -10.65 -13.02 -2.03
N PRO A 19 -10.03 -12.65 -0.89
CA PRO A 19 -10.24 -11.33 -0.34
C PRO A 19 -9.86 -10.27 -1.36
N ARG A 20 -10.59 -9.18 -1.38
CA ARG A 20 -10.27 -8.07 -2.26
C ARG A 20 -9.00 -7.39 -1.77
N SER A 21 -8.25 -6.89 -2.72
CA SER A 21 -7.04 -6.13 -2.46
C SER A 21 -7.29 -4.66 -2.74
N TYR A 22 -6.52 -3.82 -2.07
CA TYR A 22 -6.67 -2.37 -2.16
C TYR A 22 -5.32 -1.73 -2.36
N ARG A 23 -5.27 -0.79 -3.29
CA ARG A 23 -4.07 -0.01 -3.57
C ARG A 23 -4.03 1.20 -2.68
N VAL A 24 -2.86 1.48 -2.12
CA VAL A 24 -2.62 2.72 -1.42
C VAL A 24 -1.79 3.60 -2.34
N TRP A 25 -2.33 4.74 -2.70
CA TRP A 25 -1.69 5.70 -3.59
C TRP A 25 -1.09 6.84 -2.78
N LEU A 26 0.13 7.20 -3.13
CA LEU A 26 0.74 8.45 -2.67
C LEU A 26 0.49 9.51 -3.71
N LEU A 27 0.00 10.67 -3.28
CA LEU A 27 -0.30 11.78 -4.19
C LEU A 27 0.77 12.84 -4.03
N ASN A 28 1.21 13.40 -5.17
CA ASN A 28 2.21 14.44 -5.16
C ASN A 28 1.63 15.74 -4.64
N ASP A 29 2.48 16.54 -3.99
CA ASP A 29 2.18 17.91 -3.63
C ASP A 29 3.49 18.69 -3.64
N ASP A 30 3.40 20.02 -3.54
CA ASP A 30 4.57 20.89 -3.69
C ASP A 30 5.30 21.16 -2.39
N PHE A 31 4.81 20.62 -1.26
CA PHE A 31 5.31 21.03 0.06
C PHE A 31 5.92 19.89 0.86
N THR A 32 5.47 18.65 0.66
CA THR A 32 6.00 17.52 1.40
C THR A 32 7.40 17.19 0.88
N PRO A 33 8.42 17.16 1.77
CA PRO A 33 9.79 16.86 1.31
C PRO A 33 9.91 15.46 0.75
N MET A 34 10.75 15.29 -0.26
CA MET A 34 10.97 13.99 -0.90
C MET A 34 11.53 12.97 0.07
N ASP A 35 12.45 13.38 0.96
CA ASP A 35 13.03 12.46 1.92
C ASP A 35 12.00 11.97 2.93
N PHE A 36 11.01 12.78 3.27
CA PHE A 36 9.91 12.34 4.12
C PHE A 36 9.09 11.24 3.44
N VAL A 37 8.82 11.40 2.14
CA VAL A 37 8.09 10.39 1.37
C VAL A 37 8.86 9.06 1.36
N VAL A 38 10.20 9.12 1.18
CA VAL A 38 11.03 7.93 1.22
C VAL A 38 10.96 7.28 2.61
N GLU A 39 11.01 8.08 3.69
CA GLU A 39 10.90 7.56 5.05
C GLU A 39 9.58 6.85 5.30
N ILE A 40 8.48 7.43 4.81
CA ILE A 40 7.15 6.82 4.92
C ILE A 40 7.12 5.48 4.19
N LEU A 41 7.66 5.45 2.98
CA LEU A 41 7.68 4.23 2.18
C LEU A 41 8.50 3.12 2.84
N CYS A 42 9.64 3.47 3.44
CA CYS A 42 10.45 2.49 4.14
C CYS A 42 9.81 2.06 5.46
N GLY A 43 9.30 3.00 6.24
CA GLY A 43 8.86 2.73 7.60
C GLY A 43 7.45 2.16 7.70
N LEU A 44 6.51 2.63 6.85
CA LEU A 44 5.12 2.19 6.93
C LEU A 44 4.76 1.19 5.84
N PHE A 45 5.45 1.22 4.71
CA PHE A 45 5.13 0.35 3.57
C PHE A 45 6.21 -0.68 3.30
N ASP A 46 7.20 -0.77 4.18
CA ASP A 46 8.23 -1.83 4.20
C ASP A 46 9.03 -1.92 2.89
N LYS A 47 9.21 -0.79 2.22
CA LYS A 47 9.98 -0.79 0.97
C LYS A 47 11.47 -0.66 1.27
N ALA A 48 12.28 -1.38 0.50
CA ALA A 48 13.73 -1.18 0.54
C ALA A 48 14.05 0.22 0.04
N PRO A 49 15.14 0.84 0.51
CA PRO A 49 15.44 2.24 0.15
C PRO A 49 15.47 2.53 -1.35
N VAL A 50 16.05 1.63 -2.14
CA VAL A 50 16.12 1.82 -3.58
C VAL A 50 14.72 1.81 -4.21
N ILE A 51 13.85 0.92 -3.74
CA ILE A 51 12.48 0.84 -4.23
C ILE A 51 11.69 2.07 -3.77
N ALA A 52 11.89 2.48 -2.52
CA ALA A 52 11.22 3.67 -1.98
C ALA A 52 11.58 4.91 -2.80
N GLU A 53 12.84 5.06 -3.17
CA GLU A 53 13.26 6.18 -3.99
C GLU A 53 12.62 6.14 -5.37
N ASN A 54 12.52 4.96 -5.97
CA ASN A 54 11.89 4.81 -7.27
C ASN A 54 10.41 5.19 -7.21
N ILE A 55 9.72 4.77 -6.16
CA ILE A 55 8.31 5.13 -5.97
C ILE A 55 8.18 6.65 -5.78
N MET A 56 9.02 7.23 -4.93
CA MET A 56 9.01 8.66 -4.66
C MET A 56 9.20 9.46 -5.96
N MET A 57 10.16 9.04 -6.81
CA MET A 57 10.37 9.73 -8.07
C MET A 57 9.19 9.58 -9.01
N ARG A 58 8.50 8.43 -8.97
CA ARG A 58 7.31 8.23 -9.77
C ARG A 58 6.18 9.14 -9.31
N VAL A 59 6.01 9.30 -8.00
CA VAL A 59 5.05 10.25 -7.45
C VAL A 59 5.35 11.65 -7.97
N HIS A 60 6.62 12.03 -7.90
CA HIS A 60 7.04 13.36 -8.32
C HIS A 60 6.80 13.60 -9.81
N ARG A 61 7.08 12.62 -10.65
CA ARG A 61 6.99 12.78 -12.11
C ARG A 61 5.59 12.58 -12.65
N SER A 62 4.84 11.64 -12.08
CA SER A 62 3.54 11.23 -12.62
C SER A 62 2.35 11.76 -11.83
N GLY A 63 2.60 12.40 -10.70
CA GLY A 63 1.54 12.92 -9.86
C GLY A 63 1.07 11.96 -8.79
N ARG A 64 1.25 10.66 -8.97
CA ARG A 64 0.93 9.67 -7.95
C ARG A 64 1.57 8.34 -8.29
N ALA A 65 1.69 7.49 -7.28
CA ALA A 65 2.16 6.11 -7.47
C ALA A 65 1.64 5.24 -6.35
N VAL A 66 1.61 3.92 -6.59
CA VAL A 66 1.15 2.96 -5.61
C VAL A 66 2.26 2.71 -4.60
N ALA A 67 1.95 2.88 -3.31
CA ALA A 67 2.86 2.56 -2.23
C ALA A 67 2.83 1.07 -1.89
N GLY A 68 1.68 0.43 -2.08
CA GLY A 68 1.53 -1.00 -1.81
C GLY A 68 0.10 -1.44 -1.98
N ILE A 69 -0.11 -2.75 -1.91
CA ILE A 69 -1.41 -3.37 -2.10
C ILE A 69 -1.67 -4.27 -0.89
N TYR A 70 -2.82 -4.11 -0.25
CA TYR A 70 -3.12 -4.75 1.02
C TYR A 70 -4.60 -5.08 1.11
N SER A 71 -5.00 -5.78 2.18
CA SER A 71 -6.41 -5.92 2.50
C SER A 71 -7.01 -4.56 2.85
N PHE A 72 -8.33 -4.49 2.89
CA PHE A 72 -9.04 -3.24 3.17
C PHE A 72 -8.54 -2.56 4.44
N ASP A 73 -8.55 -3.31 5.55
CA ASP A 73 -8.20 -2.73 6.85
C ASP A 73 -6.75 -2.28 6.90
N VAL A 74 -5.85 -3.09 6.36
CA VAL A 74 -4.42 -2.77 6.37
C VAL A 74 -4.14 -1.56 5.49
N ALA A 75 -4.76 -1.50 4.30
CA ALA A 75 -4.58 -0.38 3.39
C ALA A 75 -5.01 0.93 4.04
N HIS A 76 -6.21 0.95 4.62
CA HIS A 76 -6.73 2.16 5.26
C HIS A 76 -5.91 2.53 6.49
N SER A 77 -5.51 1.55 7.27
CA SER A 77 -4.71 1.80 8.47
C SER A 77 -3.37 2.43 8.12
N LYS A 78 -2.70 1.90 7.09
CA LYS A 78 -1.41 2.45 6.67
C LYS A 78 -1.56 3.87 6.09
N ALA A 79 -2.59 4.08 5.30
CA ALA A 79 -2.84 5.41 4.72
C ALA A 79 -3.10 6.44 5.82
N GLU A 80 -3.91 6.08 6.81
CA GLU A 80 -4.22 7.00 7.91
C GLU A 80 -2.98 7.29 8.75
N LYS A 81 -2.17 6.28 9.04
CA LYS A 81 -0.93 6.48 9.79
C LYS A 81 0.01 7.42 9.06
N ALA A 82 0.16 7.21 7.75
CA ALA A 82 1.04 8.05 6.95
C ALA A 82 0.58 9.50 6.97
N MET A 83 -0.72 9.74 6.79
CA MET A 83 -1.26 11.08 6.79
C MET A 83 -1.16 11.74 8.16
N ARG A 84 -1.40 10.98 9.23
CA ARG A 84 -1.28 11.52 10.58
C ARG A 84 0.17 11.94 10.86
N LEU A 85 1.13 11.08 10.47
CA LEU A 85 2.54 11.41 10.68
C LEU A 85 2.94 12.64 9.87
N ALA A 86 2.44 12.76 8.64
CA ALA A 86 2.70 13.94 7.82
C ALA A 86 2.15 15.20 8.50
N ARG A 87 0.95 15.14 9.06
CA ARG A 87 0.35 16.31 9.73
C ARG A 87 1.12 16.71 10.98
N GLU A 88 1.71 15.74 11.68
CA GLU A 88 2.56 16.06 12.83
C GLU A 88 3.75 16.91 12.44
N HIS A 89 4.21 16.76 11.21
CA HIS A 89 5.30 17.57 10.66
C HIS A 89 4.78 18.76 9.84
N GLN A 90 3.47 18.96 9.81
CA GLN A 90 2.84 20.04 9.05
C GLN A 90 3.04 19.89 7.54
N TYR A 91 3.15 18.67 7.08
CA TYR A 91 3.20 18.36 5.65
C TYR A 91 1.81 17.98 5.14
N PRO A 92 1.41 18.47 3.95
CA PRO A 92 0.06 18.22 3.43
C PRO A 92 -0.08 16.88 2.68
N LEU A 93 0.85 15.97 2.84
CA LEU A 93 0.84 14.70 2.12
C LEU A 93 -0.51 14.00 2.20
N ARG A 94 -0.99 13.53 1.06
CA ARG A 94 -2.26 12.80 0.97
C ARG A 94 -2.04 11.43 0.36
N LEU A 95 -2.79 10.47 0.89
CA LEU A 95 -2.84 9.13 0.36
C LEU A 95 -4.30 8.78 0.10
N GLU A 96 -4.53 7.94 -0.91
CA GLU A 96 -5.86 7.45 -1.26
C GLU A 96 -5.83 5.94 -1.34
N VAL A 97 -6.95 5.32 -1.02
CA VAL A 97 -7.11 3.87 -1.10
C VAL A 97 -8.17 3.58 -2.15
N THR A 98 -7.83 2.76 -3.12
CA THR A 98 -8.78 2.32 -4.14
C THR A 98 -8.73 0.80 -4.25
N GLU A 99 -9.85 0.21 -4.65
CA GLU A 99 -9.88 -1.23 -4.89
C GLU A 99 -8.97 -1.59 -6.06
N ASP A 100 -8.20 -2.65 -5.85
CA ASP A 100 -7.23 -3.10 -6.85
C ASP A 100 -7.92 -3.82 -8.01
#